data_75c8fd4a493612a8f53e1acadda8b590
#
_entry.id   75c8fd4a493612a8f53e1acadda8b590
#
_cell.length_a   1.000
_cell.length_b   1.000
_cell.length_c   1.000
_cell.angle_alpha   90.00
_cell.angle_beta   90.00
_cell.angle_gamma   90.00
#
_symmetry.space_group_name_H-M   'P 1'
#
loop_
_entity.id
_entity.type
_entity.pdbx_description
1 polymer ?
#
loop_
_entity_poly.entity_id
_entity_poly.type
_entity_poly.pdbx_seq_one_letter_code
_entity_poly.pdbx_strand_id
1 'polypeptide(L)' 'MVIEQIQRYCKERRIGWSIHAAEMMMKRNISRLDVFNCLQNGEIIEDYPNSFPHPSCLVFGKSVGGKIMHTVVGLTK' A
#
# COMPACT_ATOMS: atom_id res chain seq x y z
N MET A 1 1.85 -9.36 -8.81
CA MET A 1 1.52 -7.92 -8.87
C MET A 1 2.81 -7.14 -9.08
N VAL A 2 2.81 -6.13 -9.94
CA VAL A 2 3.99 -5.32 -10.21
C VAL A 2 3.80 -3.92 -9.63
N ILE A 3 4.91 -3.32 -9.19
CA ILE A 3 4.85 -2.02 -8.49
C ILE A 3 4.33 -0.91 -9.41
N GLU A 4 4.62 -0.94 -10.70
CA GLU A 4 4.16 0.06 -11.66
C GLU A 4 2.64 0.10 -11.77
N GLN A 5 1.98 -1.04 -11.65
CA GLN A 5 0.52 -1.13 -11.63
C GLN A 5 -0.06 -0.42 -10.40
N ILE A 6 0.55 -0.66 -9.25
CA ILE A 6 0.14 -0.02 -7.99
C ILE A 6 0.33 1.50 -8.08
N GLN A 7 1.47 1.93 -8.59
CA GLN A 7 1.78 3.35 -8.74
C GLN A 7 0.82 4.03 -9.69
N ARG A 8 0.43 3.35 -10.77
CA ARG A 8 -0.55 3.88 -11.72
C ARG A 8 -1.92 4.07 -11.06
N TYR A 9 -2.39 3.06 -10.31
CA TYR A 9 -3.67 3.17 -9.60
C TYR A 9 -3.65 4.30 -8.57
N CYS A 10 -2.52 4.54 -7.92
CA CYS A 10 -2.37 5.66 -7.01
C CYS A 10 -2.54 6.99 -7.74
N LYS A 11 -1.89 7.15 -8.90
CA LYS A 11 -1.99 8.37 -9.71
C LYS A 11 -3.41 8.61 -10.21
N GLU A 12 -4.13 7.53 -10.53
CA GLU A 12 -5.51 7.59 -11.00
C GLU A 12 -6.52 7.72 -9.86
N ARG A 13 -6.04 7.77 -8.63
CA ARG A 13 -6.86 7.82 -7.41
C ARG A 13 -7.83 6.65 -7.30
N ARG A 14 -7.41 5.48 -7.76
CA ARG A 14 -8.19 4.24 -7.72
C ARG A 14 -7.74 3.38 -6.54
N ILE A 15 -7.72 4.01 -5.35
CA ILE A 15 -7.28 3.38 -4.11
C ILE A 15 -8.46 3.35 -3.14
N GLY A 16 -8.74 2.16 -2.62
CA GLY A 16 -9.70 1.99 -1.52
C GLY A 16 -8.95 1.71 -0.23
N TRP A 17 -9.58 2.02 0.88
CA TRP A 17 -9.02 1.84 2.22
C TRP A 17 -9.91 0.89 3.01
N SER A 18 -9.36 -0.22 3.49
CA SER A 18 -10.13 -1.10 4.37
C SER A 18 -10.30 -0.44 5.74
N ILE A 19 -11.35 -0.87 6.46
CA ILE A 19 -11.59 -0.38 7.83
C ILE A 19 -10.39 -0.69 8.71
N HIS A 20 -9.83 -1.89 8.58
CA HIS A 20 -8.66 -2.28 9.37
C HIS A 20 -7.45 -1.39 9.06
N ALA A 21 -7.20 -1.10 7.78
CA ALA A 21 -6.11 -0.22 7.39
C ALA A 21 -6.29 1.19 7.98
N ALA A 22 -7.51 1.73 7.90
CA ALA A 22 -7.82 3.04 8.45
C ALA A 22 -7.56 3.09 9.96
N GLU A 23 -7.99 2.06 10.69
CA GLU A 23 -7.77 1.97 12.12
C GLU A 23 -6.28 1.92 12.47
N MET A 24 -5.51 1.11 11.75
CA MET A 24 -4.07 1.00 12.00
C MET A 24 -3.34 2.30 11.68
N MET A 25 -3.75 3.00 10.62
CA MET A 25 -3.19 4.30 10.29
C MET A 25 -3.42 5.32 11.40
N MET A 26 -4.62 5.35 11.96
CA MET A 26 -4.92 6.24 13.08
C MET A 26 -4.07 5.90 14.31
N LYS A 27 -3.98 4.62 14.66
CA LYS A 27 -3.19 4.18 15.81
C LYS A 27 -1.72 4.54 15.69
N ARG A 28 -1.18 4.47 14.49
CA ARG A 28 0.25 4.69 14.21
C ARG A 28 0.55 6.09 13.70
N ASN A 29 -0.45 6.95 13.65
CA ASN A 29 -0.31 8.32 13.13
C ASN A 29 0.28 8.35 11.72
N ILE A 30 -0.25 7.47 10.86
CA ILE A 30 0.13 7.38 9.45
C ILE A 30 -0.95 8.04 8.62
N SER A 31 -0.57 8.99 7.77
CA SER A 31 -1.51 9.67 6.87
C SER A 31 -1.63 8.94 5.53
N ARG A 32 -2.66 9.30 4.75
CA ARG A 32 -2.80 8.78 3.39
C ARG A 32 -1.62 9.18 2.52
N LEU A 33 -1.09 10.40 2.71
CA LEU A 33 0.08 10.87 1.99
C LEU A 33 1.31 10.00 2.30
N ASP A 34 1.45 9.55 3.55
CA ASP A 34 2.53 8.64 3.93
C ASP A 34 2.44 7.35 3.15
N VAL A 35 1.22 6.78 3.04
CA VAL A 35 1.01 5.55 2.30
C VAL A 35 1.30 5.75 0.81
N PHE A 36 0.81 6.84 0.22
CA PHE A 36 1.10 7.16 -1.18
C PHE A 36 2.59 7.30 -1.44
N ASN A 37 3.31 7.98 -0.55
CA ASN A 37 4.76 8.11 -0.68
C ASN A 37 5.46 6.76 -0.61
N CYS A 38 5.01 5.90 0.30
CA CYS A 38 5.52 4.54 0.42
C CYS A 38 5.33 3.76 -0.89
N LEU A 39 4.13 3.82 -1.48
CA LEU A 39 3.83 3.09 -2.71
C LEU A 39 4.54 3.67 -3.92
N GLN A 40 4.66 4.99 -4.02
CA GLN A 40 5.29 5.64 -5.16
C GLN A 40 6.80 5.44 -5.21
N ASN A 41 7.45 5.29 -4.07
CA ASN A 41 8.90 5.20 -3.98
C ASN A 41 9.39 3.86 -3.42
N GLY A 42 8.47 2.95 -3.15
CA GLY A 42 8.79 1.66 -2.54
C GLY A 42 8.97 0.54 -3.54
N GLU A 43 9.14 -0.65 -3.00
CA GLU A 43 9.29 -1.87 -3.79
C GLU A 43 8.47 -3.00 -3.19
N ILE A 44 8.04 -3.93 -4.03
CA ILE A 44 7.36 -5.14 -3.58
C ILE A 44 8.44 -6.09 -3.05
N ILE A 45 8.32 -6.49 -1.78
CA ILE A 45 9.26 -7.42 -1.16
C ILE A 45 8.66 -8.82 -0.98
N GLU A 46 7.34 -8.94 -0.99
CA GLU A 46 6.65 -10.22 -0.95
C GLU A 46 5.41 -10.15 -1.82
N ASP A 47 5.12 -11.24 -2.53
CA ASP A 47 3.97 -11.34 -3.40
C ASP A 47 3.13 -12.54 -2.96
N TYR A 48 1.82 -12.32 -2.83
CA TYR A 48 0.87 -13.35 -2.40
C TYR A 48 -0.20 -13.54 -3.47
N PRO A 49 0.15 -14.19 -4.61
CA PRO A 49 -0.76 -14.29 -5.75
C PRO A 49 -2.02 -15.11 -5.45
N ASN A 50 -1.96 -16.00 -4.46
CA ASN A 50 -3.07 -16.88 -4.10
C ASN A 50 -3.79 -16.42 -2.82
N SER A 51 -3.53 -15.22 -2.37
CA SER A 51 -4.19 -14.66 -1.18
C SER A 51 -5.69 -14.53 -1.42
N PHE A 52 -6.48 -14.82 -0.39
CA PHE A 52 -7.92 -14.74 -0.46
C PHE A 52 -8.40 -13.54 0.37
N PRO A 53 -9.40 -12.79 -0.09
CA PRO A 53 -10.20 -12.97 -1.30
C PRO A 53 -9.57 -12.38 -2.57
N HIS A 54 -8.45 -11.69 -2.46
CA HIS A 54 -7.78 -11.03 -3.59
C HIS A 54 -6.29 -11.28 -3.56
N PRO A 55 -5.63 -11.34 -4.72
CA PRO A 55 -4.18 -11.31 -4.74
C PRO A 55 -3.66 -10.07 -4.01
N SER A 56 -2.56 -10.22 -3.31
CA SER A 56 -1.99 -9.12 -2.54
C SER A 56 -0.47 -9.16 -2.59
N CYS A 57 0.15 -8.10 -2.12
CA CYS A 57 1.60 -8.03 -2.00
C CYS A 57 1.97 -7.14 -0.82
N LEU A 58 3.23 -7.23 -0.41
CA LEU A 58 3.79 -6.40 0.65
C LEU A 58 4.76 -5.40 0.01
N VAL A 59 4.48 -4.13 0.20
CA VAL A 59 5.33 -3.04 -0.31
C VAL A 59 6.14 -2.47 0.85
N PHE A 60 7.43 -2.38 0.64
CA PHE A 60 8.38 -1.76 1.57
C PHE A 60 8.73 -0.38 1.03
N GLY A 61 8.61 0.64 1.87
CA GLY A 61 8.91 2.01 1.47
C GLY A 61 9.02 2.91 2.67
N LYS A 62 8.83 4.21 2.45
CA LYS A 62 8.97 5.21 3.51
C LYS A 62 7.79 6.16 3.53
N SER A 63 7.48 6.67 4.72
CA SER A 63 6.53 7.77 4.90
C SER A 63 7.12 9.06 4.33
N VAL A 64 6.31 10.11 4.28
CA VAL A 64 6.78 11.44 3.87
C VAL A 64 7.95 11.90 4.74
N GLY A 65 7.90 11.60 6.02
CA GLY A 65 8.97 11.96 6.97
C GLY A 65 10.17 11.02 6.97
N GLY A 66 10.20 10.01 6.10
CA GLY A 66 11.35 9.10 5.96
C GLY A 66 11.32 7.88 6.88
N LYS A 67 10.21 7.62 7.58
CA LYS A 67 10.04 6.42 8.39
C LYS A 67 9.80 5.22 7.51
N ILE A 68 10.48 4.12 7.80
CA ILE A 68 10.27 2.84 7.11
C ILE A 68 8.85 2.34 7.37
N MET A 69 8.18 1.94 6.30
CA MET A 69 6.81 1.43 6.35
C MET A 69 6.67 0.17 5.52
N HIS A 70 5.74 -0.68 5.96
CA HIS A 70 5.28 -1.83 5.18
C HIS A 70 3.79 -1.66 4.92
N THR A 71 3.38 -1.86 3.69
CA THR A 71 1.98 -1.71 3.29
C THR A 71 1.53 -2.95 2.55
N VAL A 72 0.43 -3.56 3.01
CA VAL A 72 -0.19 -4.67 2.28
C VAL A 72 -1.19 -4.08 1.30
N VAL A 73 -1.03 -4.44 0.04
CA VAL A 73 -1.89 -3.95 -1.06
C VAL A 73 -2.60 -5.14 -1.66
N GLY A 74 -3.93 -5.08 -1.71
CA GLY A 74 -4.75 -6.08 -2.40
C GLY A 74 -5.27 -5.51 -3.70
N LEU A 75 -5.36 -6.37 -4.73
CA LEU A 75 -5.90 -5.98 -6.02
C LEU A 75 -7.35 -6.44 -6.11
N THR A 76 -8.29 -5.49 -6.13
CA THR A 76 -9.71 -5.77 -6.30
C THR A 76 -10.14 -5.40 -7.71
N LYS A 77 -11.25 -5.98 -8.13
CA LYS A 77 -11.83 -5.65 -9.43
C LYS A 77 -12.87 -4.55 -9.29
#